data_f184c1e0e81026df1f5a120a9863dffb
#
_entry.id   f184c1e0e81026df1f5a120a9863dffb
#
_cell.length_a   1.000
_cell.length_b   1.000
_cell.length_c   1.000
_cell.angle_alpha   90.00
_cell.angle_beta   90.00
_cell.angle_gamma   90.00
#
_symmetry.space_group_name_H-M   'P 1'
#
loop_
_entity.id
_entity.type
_entity.pdbx_description
1 polymer ?
#
loop_
_entity_poly.entity_id
_entity_poly.type
_entity_poly.pdbx_seq_one_letter_code
_entity_poly.pdbx_strand_id
1 'polypeptide(L)' 'MKIQSIIVAAGLALASSTAFAFHCPADMKAIDAALPKATLTDAQMAEVKKYRADGEALHKAGKHQESVDTLAKARKLLKI' A
#
# COMPACT_ATOMS: atom_id res chain seq x y z
N MET A 1 34.53 -14.15 8.54
CA MET A 1 33.59 -13.59 9.52
C MET A 1 32.95 -12.30 9.05
N LYS A 2 33.71 -11.33 8.56
CA LYS A 2 33.18 -10.07 8.05
C LYS A 2 32.24 -10.26 6.85
N ILE A 3 32.57 -11.19 5.98
CA ILE A 3 31.75 -11.49 4.81
C ILE A 3 30.38 -12.03 5.20
N GLN A 4 30.32 -12.88 6.22
CA GLN A 4 29.05 -13.42 6.71
C GLN A 4 28.15 -12.34 7.26
N SER A 5 28.70 -11.36 7.98
CA SER A 5 27.93 -10.25 8.52
C SER A 5 27.29 -9.42 7.40
N ILE A 6 28.03 -9.19 6.33
CA ILE A 6 27.52 -8.43 5.17
C ILE A 6 26.37 -9.17 4.50
N ILE A 7 26.49 -10.48 4.35
CA ILE A 7 25.43 -11.30 3.73
C ILE A 7 24.15 -11.26 4.55
N VAL A 8 24.27 -11.34 5.87
CA VAL A 8 23.11 -11.28 6.77
C VAL A 8 22.40 -9.93 6.64
N ALA A 9 23.17 -8.84 6.61
CA ALA A 9 22.59 -7.50 6.46
C ALA A 9 21.82 -7.36 5.14
N ALA A 10 22.37 -7.87 4.05
CA ALA A 10 21.70 -7.84 2.75
C ALA A 10 20.40 -8.65 2.77
N GLY A 11 20.40 -9.79 3.43
CA GLY A 11 19.20 -10.61 3.57
C GLY A 11 18.08 -9.90 4.32
N LEU A 12 18.40 -9.20 5.38
CA LEU A 12 17.42 -8.43 6.15
C LEU A 12 16.82 -7.29 5.32
N ALA A 13 17.63 -6.59 4.54
CA ALA A 13 17.14 -5.53 3.67
C ALA A 13 16.16 -6.04 2.63
N LEU A 14 16.43 -7.19 2.04
CA LEU A 14 15.54 -7.83 1.07
C LEU A 14 14.22 -8.25 1.72
N ALA A 15 14.25 -8.78 2.91
CA ALA A 15 13.05 -9.15 3.64
C ALA A 15 12.14 -7.94 3.89
N SER A 16 12.71 -6.80 4.27
CA SER A 16 11.95 -5.56 4.46
C SER A 16 11.28 -5.10 3.17
N SER A 17 12.00 -5.13 2.05
CA SER A 17 11.44 -4.76 0.74
C SER A 17 10.28 -5.67 0.36
N THR A 18 10.40 -6.96 0.62
CA THR A 18 9.34 -7.93 0.34
C THR A 18 8.09 -7.63 1.16
N ALA A 19 8.24 -7.26 2.43
CA ALA A 19 7.11 -6.92 3.29
C ALA A 19 6.31 -5.75 2.73
N PHE A 20 6.96 -4.70 2.25
CA PHE A 20 6.29 -3.56 1.62
C PHE A 20 5.55 -3.96 0.34
N ALA A 21 6.15 -4.82 -0.49
CA ALA A 21 5.53 -5.27 -1.72
C ALA A 21 4.22 -6.03 -1.47
N PHE A 22 4.15 -6.82 -0.39
CA PHE A 22 2.92 -7.53 -0.02
C PHE A 22 1.86 -6.63 0.57
N HIS A 23 2.25 -5.55 1.21
CA HIS A 23 1.31 -4.66 1.90
C HIS A 23 0.35 -3.96 0.94
N CYS A 24 0.85 -3.46 -0.18
CA CYS A 24 0.02 -2.73 -1.16
C CYS A 24 -1.12 -3.56 -1.74
N PRO A 25 -0.93 -4.80 -2.20
CA PRO A 25 -2.05 -5.62 -2.69
C PRO A 25 -3.11 -5.90 -1.62
N ALA A 26 -2.70 -6.08 -0.38
CA ALA A 26 -3.64 -6.29 0.72
C ALA A 26 -4.47 -5.04 0.99
N ASP A 27 -3.86 -3.86 0.96
CA ASP A 27 -4.55 -2.59 1.12
C ASP A 27 -5.54 -2.34 -0.01
N MET A 28 -5.17 -2.61 -1.25
CA MET A 28 -6.05 -2.46 -2.40
C MET A 28 -7.27 -3.36 -2.28
N LYS A 29 -7.08 -4.61 -1.87
CA LYS A 29 -8.18 -5.55 -1.63
C LYS A 29 -9.12 -5.07 -0.54
N ALA A 30 -8.59 -4.57 0.56
CA ALA A 30 -9.38 -4.07 1.66
C ALA A 30 -10.25 -2.88 1.23
N ILE A 31 -9.68 -1.97 0.45
CA ILE A 31 -10.39 -0.82 -0.10
C ILE A 31 -11.52 -1.28 -1.03
N ASP A 32 -11.22 -2.18 -1.95
CA ASP A 32 -12.21 -2.70 -2.91
C ASP A 32 -13.38 -3.40 -2.19
N ALA A 33 -13.10 -4.12 -1.12
CA ALA A 33 -14.13 -4.80 -0.34
C ALA A 33 -14.99 -3.82 0.47
N ALA A 34 -14.40 -2.73 0.94
CA ALA A 34 -15.11 -1.74 1.76
C ALA A 34 -15.95 -0.77 0.94
N LEU A 35 -15.57 -0.48 -0.31
CA LEU A 35 -16.25 0.50 -1.15
C LEU A 35 -17.75 0.28 -1.29
N PRO A 36 -18.26 -0.93 -1.59
CA PRO A 36 -19.70 -1.15 -1.74
C PRO A 36 -20.49 -0.97 -0.45
N LYS A 37 -19.81 -1.06 0.70
CA LYS A 37 -20.45 -0.96 2.02
C LYS A 37 -20.28 0.41 2.66
N ALA A 38 -19.53 1.30 2.02
CA ALA A 38 -19.19 2.58 2.61
C ALA A 38 -20.36 3.55 2.52
N THR A 39 -20.57 4.29 3.61
CA THR A 39 -21.57 5.36 3.68
C THR A 39 -20.85 6.70 3.58
N LEU A 40 -20.31 7.00 2.42
CA LEU A 40 -19.57 8.22 2.16
C LEU A 40 -20.37 9.15 1.25
N THR A 41 -20.05 10.45 1.32
CA THR A 41 -20.58 11.40 0.35
C THR A 41 -20.01 11.09 -1.03
N ASP A 42 -20.65 11.62 -2.09
CA ASP A 42 -20.17 11.43 -3.45
C ASP A 42 -18.75 11.97 -3.62
N ALA A 43 -18.44 13.11 -3.00
CA ALA A 43 -17.11 13.69 -3.04
C ALA A 43 -16.07 12.81 -2.34
N GLN A 44 -16.40 12.25 -1.18
CA GLN A 44 -15.51 11.34 -0.46
C GLN A 44 -15.31 10.04 -1.22
N MET A 45 -16.37 9.52 -1.84
CA MET A 45 -16.28 8.32 -2.66
C MET A 45 -15.34 8.53 -3.85
N ALA A 46 -15.43 9.69 -4.50
CA ALA A 46 -14.53 10.05 -5.60
C ALA A 46 -13.08 10.13 -5.14
N GLU A 47 -12.83 10.69 -3.95
CA GLU A 47 -11.48 10.74 -3.38
C GLU A 47 -10.92 9.35 -3.10
N VAL A 48 -11.72 8.47 -2.51
CA VAL A 48 -11.28 7.09 -2.24
C VAL A 48 -10.90 6.39 -3.52
N LYS A 49 -11.73 6.50 -4.55
CA LYS A 49 -11.44 5.89 -5.86
C LYS A 49 -10.17 6.45 -6.48
N LYS A 50 -9.94 7.75 -6.34
CA LYS A 50 -8.73 8.40 -6.84
C LYS A 50 -7.50 7.88 -6.11
N TYR A 51 -7.53 7.85 -4.79
CA TYR A 51 -6.41 7.33 -4.00
C TYR A 51 -6.15 5.86 -4.31
N ARG A 52 -7.19 5.07 -4.52
CA ARG A 52 -7.06 3.68 -4.90
C ARG A 52 -6.33 3.53 -6.24
N ALA A 53 -6.74 4.31 -7.25
CA ALA A 53 -6.12 4.29 -8.56
C ALA A 53 -4.68 4.80 -8.53
N ASP A 54 -4.44 5.90 -7.81
CA ASP A 54 -3.10 6.47 -7.66
C ASP A 54 -2.17 5.51 -6.94
N GLY A 55 -2.65 4.86 -5.89
CA GLY A 55 -1.88 3.88 -5.14
C GLY A 55 -1.49 2.69 -6.00
N GLU A 56 -2.39 2.21 -6.83
CA GLU A 56 -2.09 1.13 -7.78
C GLU A 56 -1.03 1.54 -8.79
N ALA A 57 -1.16 2.74 -9.35
CA ALA A 57 -0.19 3.25 -10.32
C ALA A 57 1.21 3.38 -9.70
N LEU A 58 1.28 3.88 -8.47
CA LEU A 58 2.54 4.00 -7.74
C LEU A 58 3.14 2.63 -7.44
N HIS A 59 2.32 1.66 -7.09
CA HIS A 59 2.77 0.29 -6.84
C HIS A 59 3.39 -0.30 -8.11
N LYS A 60 2.73 -0.16 -9.25
CA LYS A 60 3.23 -0.65 -10.53
C LYS A 60 4.51 0.06 -10.97
N ALA A 61 4.67 1.31 -10.58
CA ALA A 61 5.88 2.08 -10.87
C ALA A 61 7.05 1.76 -9.93
N GLY A 62 6.86 0.86 -8.98
CA GLY A 62 7.88 0.49 -8.01
C GLY A 62 8.03 1.46 -6.85
N LYS A 63 7.15 2.44 -6.73
CA LYS A 63 7.15 3.43 -5.65
C LYS A 63 6.31 2.93 -4.48
N HIS A 64 6.78 1.86 -3.84
CA HIS A 64 6.00 1.14 -2.85
C HIS A 64 5.65 1.97 -1.62
N GLN A 65 6.57 2.79 -1.13
CA GLN A 65 6.30 3.63 0.04
C GLN A 65 5.22 4.66 -0.26
N GLU A 66 5.31 5.34 -1.40
CA GLU A 66 4.30 6.32 -1.82
C GLU A 66 2.95 5.66 -2.06
N SER A 67 2.95 4.45 -2.60
CA SER A 67 1.73 3.66 -2.79
C SER A 67 1.06 3.36 -1.46
N VAL A 68 1.81 2.89 -0.47
CA VAL A 68 1.29 2.61 0.88
C VAL A 68 0.70 3.88 1.49
N ASP A 69 1.39 4.99 1.39
CA ASP A 69 0.94 6.27 1.94
C ASP A 69 -0.37 6.72 1.28
N THR A 70 -0.48 6.58 -0.02
CA THR A 70 -1.66 6.97 -0.78
C THR A 70 -2.86 6.07 -0.45
N LEU A 71 -2.64 4.77 -0.39
CA LEU A 71 -3.68 3.80 -0.03
C LEU A 71 -4.14 3.99 1.41
N ALA A 72 -3.25 4.40 2.30
CA ALA A 72 -3.60 4.72 3.68
C ALA A 72 -4.60 5.87 3.77
N LYS A 73 -4.50 6.85 2.89
CA LYS A 73 -5.47 7.94 2.81
C LYS A 73 -6.86 7.43 2.43
N ALA A 74 -6.93 6.52 1.49
CA ALA A 74 -8.19 5.89 1.11
C ALA A 74 -8.80 5.09 2.27
N ARG A 75 -7.98 4.30 2.95
CA ARG A 75 -8.42 3.51 4.11
C ARG A 75 -8.92 4.40 5.24
N LYS A 76 -8.26 5.52 5.47
CA LYS A 76 -8.67 6.48 6.50
C LYS A 76 -10.06 7.04 6.22
N LEU A 77 -10.36 7.39 4.97
CA LEU A 77 -11.69 7.84 4.59
C LEU A 77 -12.74 6.75 4.77
N LEU A 78 -12.38 5.51 4.48
CA LEU A 78 -13.25 4.35 4.65
C LEU A 78 -13.35 3.87 6.11
N LYS A 79 -12.49 4.36 7.00
CA LYS A 79 -12.41 3.98 8.41
C LYS A 79 -12.09 2.48 8.60
N ILE A 80 -11.14 2.01 7.83
CA ILE A 80 -10.69 0.61 7.90
C ILE A 80 -9.18 0.43 8.18
#